data_66750c275c3ade1e1d02e4e37fd57587
#
_entry.id   66750c275c3ade1e1d02e4e37fd57587
#
_cell.length_a   1.000
_cell.length_b   1.000
_cell.length_c   1.000
_cell.angle_alpha   90.00
_cell.angle_beta   90.00
_cell.angle_gamma   90.00
#
_symmetry.space_group_name_H-M   'P 1'
#
loop_
_entity.id
_entity.type
_entity.pdbx_description
1 polymer ?
#
loop_
_entity_poly.entity_id
_entity_poly.type
_entity_poly.pdbx_seq_one_letter_code
_entity_poly.pdbx_strand_id
1 'polypeptide(L)'
;MNVLHFHFCDDEAWRLEIPGLEELTAVGSRRGHTTDESQCLYPCYDGGYDPDAKTVGNGYYSREEFIDLLKYAAERHVRIVPEIESPGHARAAIVSMKARYNKYFETDPGKATEYMLSEPEDTSRYVSVQYYTDNVMNVALPSTYRFMEKVIQELNAMYQEAGLSLYTVHLGGDEVPRGVWMGSPKCQELMKEIGMTKAHDLSEYFITQMADVMQKNGLKFSGWQEVALGHTEEAHQQLRGQAAGVYCWNTVPGSDEVVYQTANNGYPV
;
A
#
# COMPACT_ATOMS: atom_id res chain seq x y z
N MET A 1 15.38 -14.25 16.08
CA MET A 1 14.37 -13.61 15.20
C MET A 1 13.41 -14.71 14.77
N ASN A 2 12.11 -14.48 14.95
CA ASN A 2 11.07 -15.47 14.58
C ASN A 2 9.99 -14.86 13.65
N VAL A 3 10.06 -13.55 13.41
CA VAL A 3 9.23 -12.82 12.43
C VAL A 3 10.13 -11.91 11.63
N LEU A 4 9.93 -11.90 10.32
CA LEU A 4 10.48 -10.94 9.39
C LEU A 4 9.32 -10.08 8.86
N HIS A 5 9.31 -8.80 9.21
CA HIS A 5 8.47 -7.79 8.59
C HIS A 5 9.14 -7.40 7.27
N PHE A 6 8.47 -7.64 6.14
CA PHE A 6 9.07 -7.52 4.83
C PHE A 6 8.35 -6.48 3.98
N HIS A 7 9.00 -5.35 3.83
CA HIS A 7 8.54 -4.17 3.10
C HIS A 7 8.76 -4.35 1.60
N PHE A 8 7.68 -4.51 0.81
CA PHE A 8 7.75 -4.81 -0.62
C PHE A 8 7.57 -3.62 -1.53
N CYS A 9 7.01 -2.53 -1.05
CA CYS A 9 6.76 -1.34 -1.88
C CYS A 9 6.79 -0.07 -1.06
N ASP A 10 7.17 1.00 -1.72
CA ASP A 10 7.18 2.37 -1.21
C ASP A 10 7.09 3.32 -2.42
N ASP A 11 7.28 4.61 -2.20
CA ASP A 11 7.29 5.64 -3.24
C ASP A 11 8.33 5.36 -4.32
N GLU A 12 9.47 4.82 -3.91
CA GLU A 12 10.63 4.63 -4.77
C GLU A 12 10.66 3.31 -5.51
N ALA A 13 9.88 2.31 -5.10
CA ALA A 13 9.87 1.03 -5.81
C ALA A 13 8.73 0.10 -5.41
N TRP A 14 8.42 -0.81 -6.34
CA TRP A 14 7.65 -2.03 -6.11
C TRP A 14 8.55 -3.26 -6.31
N ARG A 15 8.60 -4.17 -5.35
CA ARG A 15 9.61 -5.24 -5.28
C ARG A 15 9.08 -6.66 -5.30
N LEU A 16 7.82 -6.88 -5.70
CA LEU A 16 7.24 -8.21 -5.79
C LEU A 16 6.43 -8.37 -7.08
N GLU A 17 6.65 -9.47 -7.78
CA GLU A 17 5.83 -9.83 -8.94
C GLU A 17 4.41 -10.22 -8.48
N ILE A 18 3.41 -9.56 -9.10
CA ILE A 18 1.99 -9.83 -8.90
C ILE A 18 1.38 -10.25 -10.24
N PRO A 19 0.99 -11.51 -10.41
CA PRO A 19 0.37 -12.00 -11.66
C PRO A 19 -0.83 -11.17 -12.08
N GLY A 20 -0.85 -10.71 -13.33
CA GLY A 20 -1.89 -9.86 -13.90
C GLY A 20 -1.71 -8.36 -13.63
N LEU A 21 -0.66 -7.96 -12.91
CA LEU A 21 -0.26 -6.58 -12.68
C LEU A 21 1.22 -6.38 -13.08
N GLU A 22 1.56 -6.78 -14.28
CA GLU A 22 2.94 -6.83 -14.79
C GLU A 22 3.64 -5.46 -14.73
N GLU A 23 2.86 -4.37 -14.81
CA GLU A 23 3.39 -3.01 -14.77
C GLU A 23 4.03 -2.67 -13.41
N LEU A 24 3.64 -3.35 -12.33
CA LEU A 24 4.26 -3.17 -11.01
C LEU A 24 5.75 -3.50 -11.02
N THR A 25 6.15 -4.53 -11.76
CA THR A 25 7.56 -4.89 -11.90
C THR A 25 8.20 -4.33 -13.17
N ALA A 26 7.47 -4.23 -14.27
CA ALA A 26 8.00 -3.68 -15.52
C ALA A 26 8.35 -2.18 -15.43
N VAL A 27 7.61 -1.44 -14.60
CA VAL A 27 7.79 0.01 -14.38
C VAL A 27 8.24 0.29 -12.94
N GLY A 28 7.46 -0.19 -11.96
CA GLY A 28 7.64 0.16 -10.56
C GLY A 28 8.91 -0.40 -9.91
N SER A 29 9.55 -1.43 -10.48
CA SER A 29 10.81 -1.98 -9.94
C SER A 29 12.06 -1.41 -10.60
N ARG A 30 11.90 -0.50 -11.57
CA ARG A 30 12.99 0.01 -12.41
C ARG A 30 13.12 1.52 -12.27
N ARG A 31 14.34 2.01 -12.32
CA ARG A 31 14.68 3.43 -12.22
C ARG A 31 15.64 3.83 -13.29
N GLY A 32 15.43 4.99 -13.87
CA GLY A 32 16.28 5.50 -14.92
C GLY A 32 15.84 6.88 -15.41
N HIS A 33 16.55 7.41 -16.39
CA HIS A 33 16.14 8.65 -17.01
C HIS A 33 14.85 8.47 -17.78
N THR A 34 13.86 9.24 -17.42
CA THR A 34 12.53 9.27 -18.04
C THR A 34 11.96 10.67 -17.98
N THR A 35 11.05 11.00 -18.87
CA THR A 35 10.33 12.28 -18.88
C THR A 35 8.88 12.15 -18.41
N ASP A 36 8.34 10.93 -18.39
CA ASP A 36 6.92 10.67 -18.15
C ASP A 36 6.64 9.43 -17.28
N GLU A 37 7.71 8.75 -16.85
CA GLU A 37 7.66 7.52 -16.05
C GLU A 37 6.81 6.38 -16.66
N SER A 38 6.66 6.36 -17.97
CA SER A 38 5.87 5.34 -18.66
C SER A 38 6.54 3.95 -18.66
N GLN A 39 7.85 3.87 -18.43
CA GLN A 39 8.64 2.64 -18.48
C GLN A 39 9.53 2.39 -17.26
N CYS A 40 9.78 3.40 -16.45
CA CYS A 40 10.55 3.31 -15.21
C CYS A 40 10.27 4.54 -14.35
N LEU A 41 10.56 4.44 -13.06
CA LEU A 41 10.52 5.56 -12.13
C LEU A 41 11.73 6.49 -12.32
N TYR A 42 11.66 7.72 -11.84
CA TYR A 42 12.80 8.63 -11.80
C TYR A 42 14.00 8.03 -11.07
N PRO A 43 15.24 8.41 -11.45
CA PRO A 43 16.43 7.99 -10.73
C PRO A 43 16.38 8.41 -9.27
N CYS A 44 16.63 7.46 -8.39
CA CYS A 44 16.67 7.68 -6.95
C CYS A 44 17.64 6.68 -6.34
N TYR A 45 18.34 7.06 -5.27
CA TYR A 45 19.37 6.24 -4.66
C TYR A 45 20.41 5.77 -5.70
N ASP A 46 20.79 4.51 -5.72
CA ASP A 46 21.77 3.93 -6.66
C ASP A 46 21.14 3.41 -7.97
N GLY A 47 19.92 3.84 -8.30
CA GLY A 47 19.22 3.41 -9.52
C GLY A 47 19.93 3.80 -10.82
N GLY A 48 20.72 4.88 -10.79
CA GLY A 48 21.45 5.35 -11.96
C GLY A 48 20.54 5.93 -13.04
N TYR A 49 21.09 6.06 -14.26
CA TYR A 49 20.34 6.61 -15.41
C TYR A 49 19.75 5.53 -16.33
N ASP A 50 20.28 4.33 -16.27
CA ASP A 50 19.89 3.22 -17.11
C ASP A 50 18.95 2.29 -16.34
N PRO A 51 17.66 2.17 -16.72
CA PRO A 51 16.69 1.33 -16.02
C PRO A 51 16.98 -0.18 -16.20
N ASP A 52 17.83 -0.57 -17.14
CA ASP A 52 18.23 -1.96 -17.37
C ASP A 52 19.53 -2.33 -16.63
N ALA A 53 20.18 -1.35 -16.00
CA ALA A 53 21.39 -1.60 -15.25
C ALA A 53 21.10 -2.47 -14.01
N LYS A 54 21.97 -3.45 -13.80
CA LYS A 54 21.95 -4.30 -12.60
C LYS A 54 22.55 -3.53 -11.41
N THR A 55 21.76 -2.68 -10.83
CA THR A 55 22.12 -1.89 -9.64
C THR A 55 21.26 -2.29 -8.46
N VAL A 56 21.64 -1.88 -7.25
CA VAL A 56 20.85 -2.10 -6.04
C VAL A 56 19.52 -1.35 -6.06
N GLY A 57 19.37 -0.35 -6.93
CA GLY A 57 18.12 0.41 -7.10
C GLY A 57 17.10 -0.29 -8.00
N ASN A 58 17.48 -1.32 -8.76
CA ASN A 58 16.63 -2.04 -9.72
C ASN A 58 16.46 -3.50 -9.32
N GLY A 59 15.27 -4.06 -9.56
CA GLY A 59 14.98 -5.47 -9.33
C GLY A 59 13.74 -5.70 -8.47
N TYR A 60 13.33 -6.93 -8.42
CA TYR A 60 12.18 -7.42 -7.66
C TYR A 60 12.35 -8.91 -7.37
N TYR A 61 11.54 -9.44 -6.48
CA TYR A 61 11.38 -10.87 -6.29
C TYR A 61 10.34 -11.39 -7.27
N SER A 62 10.70 -12.39 -8.07
CA SER A 62 9.69 -13.13 -8.83
C SER A 62 8.75 -13.87 -7.88
N ARG A 63 7.61 -14.29 -8.42
CA ARG A 63 6.64 -15.09 -7.67
C ARG A 63 7.26 -16.36 -7.11
N GLU A 64 8.06 -17.06 -7.92
CA GLU A 64 8.75 -18.28 -7.53
C GLU A 64 9.83 -18.02 -6.45
N GLU A 65 10.61 -16.97 -6.61
CA GLU A 65 11.63 -16.60 -5.62
C GLU A 65 11.02 -16.28 -4.27
N PHE A 66 9.86 -15.61 -4.26
CA PHE A 66 9.17 -15.32 -3.01
C PHE A 66 8.58 -16.58 -2.36
N ILE A 67 8.01 -17.51 -3.15
CA ILE A 67 7.52 -18.81 -2.66
C ILE A 67 8.68 -19.62 -2.05
N ASP A 68 9.83 -19.64 -2.70
CA ASP A 68 11.02 -20.32 -2.17
C ASP A 68 11.55 -19.65 -0.89
N LEU A 69 11.51 -18.31 -0.83
CA LEU A 69 11.86 -17.57 0.38
C LEU A 69 10.90 -17.89 1.55
N LEU A 70 9.61 -18.03 1.28
CA LEU A 70 8.62 -18.43 2.28
C LEU A 70 8.91 -19.81 2.87
N LYS A 71 9.22 -20.79 2.00
CA LYS A 71 9.62 -22.16 2.42
C LYS A 71 10.91 -22.12 3.23
N TYR A 72 11.92 -21.40 2.74
CA TYR A 72 13.21 -21.25 3.42
C TYR A 72 13.08 -20.63 4.82
N ALA A 73 12.25 -19.61 4.95
CA ALA A 73 11.95 -18.96 6.24
C ALA A 73 11.22 -19.93 7.19
N ALA A 74 10.21 -20.64 6.70
CA ALA A 74 9.42 -21.60 7.48
C ALA A 74 10.29 -22.74 8.05
N GLU A 75 11.21 -23.30 7.28
CA GLU A 75 12.17 -24.31 7.73
C GLU A 75 13.05 -23.81 8.89
N ARG A 76 13.18 -22.49 9.06
CA ARG A 76 13.97 -21.84 10.12
C ARG A 76 13.10 -21.21 11.19
N HIS A 77 11.81 -21.57 11.20
CA HIS A 77 10.83 -21.04 12.16
C HIS A 77 10.73 -19.51 12.13
N VAL A 78 10.95 -18.90 10.98
CA VAL A 78 10.74 -17.47 10.73
C VAL A 78 9.45 -17.29 9.93
N ARG A 79 8.51 -16.54 10.48
CA ARG A 79 7.31 -16.12 9.78
C ARG A 79 7.58 -14.80 9.05
N ILE A 80 7.18 -14.72 7.79
CA ILE A 80 7.20 -13.47 7.02
C ILE A 80 5.84 -12.78 7.18
N VAL A 81 5.87 -11.47 7.42
CA VAL A 81 4.71 -10.56 7.37
C VAL A 81 4.96 -9.61 6.20
N PRO A 82 4.25 -9.76 5.09
CA PRO A 82 4.43 -8.88 3.94
C PRO A 82 3.80 -7.52 4.23
N GLU A 83 4.48 -6.46 3.84
CA GLU A 83 3.98 -5.10 3.89
C GLU A 83 3.71 -4.57 2.48
N ILE A 84 2.52 -4.00 2.31
CA ILE A 84 2.08 -3.29 1.10
C ILE A 84 1.59 -1.92 1.54
N GLU A 85 2.37 -0.92 1.26
CA GLU A 85 2.08 0.46 1.63
C GLU A 85 0.81 0.99 0.97
N SER A 86 -0.08 1.52 1.79
CA SER A 86 -1.35 2.11 1.40
C SER A 86 -1.98 2.95 2.54
N PRO A 87 -2.72 4.00 2.28
CA PRO A 87 -2.88 4.66 0.98
C PRO A 87 -1.70 5.58 0.63
N GLY A 88 -0.85 5.95 1.60
CA GLY A 88 0.40 6.69 1.44
C GLY A 88 1.54 5.79 0.95
N HIS A 89 2.72 6.37 0.72
CA HIS A 89 3.92 5.66 0.27
C HIS A 89 3.70 4.74 -0.94
N ALA A 90 2.75 5.12 -1.81
CA ALA A 90 2.22 4.25 -2.85
C ALA A 90 2.62 4.70 -4.26
N ARG A 91 3.59 5.60 -4.40
CA ARG A 91 3.91 6.23 -5.68
C ARG A 91 4.31 5.21 -6.74
N ALA A 92 5.16 4.23 -6.41
CA ALA A 92 5.55 3.21 -7.37
C ALA A 92 4.35 2.43 -7.93
N ALA A 93 3.35 2.11 -7.10
CA ALA A 93 2.12 1.47 -7.52
C ALA A 93 1.26 2.40 -8.38
N ILE A 94 1.12 3.68 -7.99
CA ILE A 94 0.34 4.70 -8.72
C ILE A 94 0.90 4.91 -10.12
N VAL A 95 2.21 5.09 -10.25
CA VAL A 95 2.89 5.27 -11.54
C VAL A 95 2.75 4.02 -12.41
N SER A 96 2.90 2.83 -11.83
CA SER A 96 2.71 1.57 -12.53
C SER A 96 1.29 1.40 -13.07
N MET A 97 0.27 1.73 -12.28
CA MET A 97 -1.12 1.66 -12.73
C MET A 97 -1.48 2.75 -13.73
N LYS A 98 -0.81 3.91 -13.69
CA LYS A 98 -0.91 4.94 -14.74
C LYS A 98 -0.27 4.45 -16.05
N ALA A 99 0.87 3.76 -16.00
CA ALA A 99 1.47 3.14 -17.18
C ALA A 99 0.54 2.06 -17.77
N ARG A 100 -0.12 1.24 -16.91
CA ARG A 100 -1.16 0.29 -17.34
C ARG A 100 -2.33 1.00 -18.01
N TYR A 101 -2.83 2.09 -17.44
CA TYR A 101 -3.89 2.89 -18.05
C TYR A 101 -3.49 3.35 -19.45
N ASN A 102 -2.34 3.96 -19.63
CA ASN A 102 -1.85 4.44 -20.91
C ASN A 102 -1.69 3.31 -21.94
N LYS A 103 -1.28 2.13 -21.51
CA LYS A 103 -1.10 0.94 -22.37
C LYS A 103 -2.42 0.41 -22.95
N TYR A 104 -3.51 0.46 -22.18
CA TYR A 104 -4.77 -0.17 -22.55
C TYR A 104 -5.89 0.81 -22.91
N PHE A 105 -5.72 2.11 -22.67
CA PHE A 105 -6.79 3.11 -22.79
C PHE A 105 -7.50 3.08 -24.17
N GLU A 106 -6.75 2.94 -25.27
CA GLU A 106 -7.32 2.92 -26.60
C GLU A 106 -7.87 1.56 -27.03
N THR A 107 -7.37 0.47 -26.45
CA THR A 107 -7.67 -0.89 -26.89
C THR A 107 -8.65 -1.64 -25.97
N ASP A 108 -8.58 -1.36 -24.67
CA ASP A 108 -9.42 -1.96 -23.63
C ASP A 108 -9.61 -0.98 -22.47
N PRO A 109 -10.56 -0.03 -22.57
CA PRO A 109 -10.79 0.98 -21.53
C PRO A 109 -11.18 0.37 -20.18
N GLY A 110 -11.84 -0.80 -20.17
CA GLY A 110 -12.19 -1.53 -18.94
C GLY A 110 -10.93 -1.97 -18.19
N LYS A 111 -10.01 -2.62 -18.90
CA LYS A 111 -8.72 -3.05 -18.36
C LYS A 111 -7.84 -1.87 -17.96
N ALA A 112 -7.92 -0.77 -18.69
CA ALA A 112 -7.17 0.46 -18.39
C ALA A 112 -7.56 1.03 -17.02
N THR A 113 -8.85 1.07 -16.70
CA THR A 113 -9.37 1.71 -15.48
C THR A 113 -9.54 0.75 -14.30
N GLU A 114 -9.39 -0.55 -14.51
CA GLU A 114 -9.68 -1.59 -13.52
C GLU A 114 -8.96 -1.38 -12.19
N TYR A 115 -7.70 -0.96 -12.25
CA TYR A 115 -6.81 -0.80 -11.09
C TYR A 115 -6.24 0.62 -10.96
N MET A 116 -6.95 1.62 -11.47
CA MET A 116 -6.52 3.02 -11.31
C MET A 116 -6.47 3.40 -9.83
N LEU A 117 -5.39 4.07 -9.42
CA LEU A 117 -5.12 4.49 -8.06
C LEU A 117 -5.15 6.01 -7.88
N SER A 118 -5.28 6.75 -8.97
CA SER A 118 -5.34 8.21 -8.98
C SER A 118 -6.47 8.70 -9.88
N GLU A 119 -7.01 9.87 -9.56
CA GLU A 119 -8.05 10.55 -10.33
C GLU A 119 -7.39 11.66 -11.16
N PRO A 120 -7.57 11.68 -12.51
CA PRO A 120 -6.95 12.69 -13.36
C PRO A 120 -7.38 14.14 -13.03
N GLU A 121 -8.60 14.31 -12.51
CA GLU A 121 -9.17 15.60 -12.13
C GLU A 121 -8.78 16.06 -10.73
N ASP A 122 -8.02 15.27 -9.98
CA ASP A 122 -7.57 15.65 -8.64
C ASP A 122 -6.56 16.80 -8.72
N THR A 123 -6.93 17.90 -8.10
CA THR A 123 -6.10 19.12 -7.99
C THR A 123 -5.52 19.32 -6.59
N SER A 124 -5.52 18.28 -5.77
CA SER A 124 -4.95 18.32 -4.42
C SER A 124 -3.50 18.77 -4.43
N ARG A 125 -3.11 19.52 -3.42
CA ARG A 125 -1.73 19.99 -3.25
C ARG A 125 -1.23 19.57 -1.89
N TYR A 126 -0.22 18.73 -1.89
CA TYR A 126 0.46 18.26 -0.69
C TYR A 126 1.93 17.93 -0.99
N VAL A 127 2.69 17.75 0.04
CA VAL A 127 4.07 17.26 -0.03
C VAL A 127 4.25 16.22 1.07
N SER A 128 4.70 15.02 0.68
CA SER A 128 5.03 13.95 1.62
C SER A 128 6.34 14.25 2.37
N VAL A 129 6.64 13.46 3.38
CA VAL A 129 7.91 13.55 4.11
C VAL A 129 9.13 13.28 3.22
N GLN A 130 8.96 12.49 2.15
CA GLN A 130 9.97 12.23 1.13
C GLN A 130 9.92 13.23 -0.05
N TYR A 131 9.16 14.32 0.09
CA TYR A 131 9.00 15.39 -0.90
C TYR A 131 8.22 15.00 -2.18
N TYR A 132 7.49 13.89 -2.20
CA TYR A 132 6.56 13.56 -3.27
C TYR A 132 5.23 14.31 -3.14
N THR A 133 4.57 14.54 -4.27
CA THR A 133 3.29 15.25 -4.37
C THR A 133 2.19 14.42 -5.03
N ASP A 134 2.49 13.13 -5.31
CA ASP A 134 1.69 12.21 -6.10
C ASP A 134 1.73 10.76 -5.56
N ASN A 135 2.00 10.59 -4.27
CA ASN A 135 2.29 9.30 -3.65
C ASN A 135 1.13 8.71 -2.82
N VAL A 136 -0.07 9.27 -2.90
CA VAL A 136 -1.21 8.78 -2.12
C VAL A 136 -2.32 8.29 -3.04
N MET A 137 -2.79 7.06 -2.80
CA MET A 137 -3.91 6.47 -3.52
C MET A 137 -5.20 7.27 -3.28
N ASN A 138 -6.04 7.39 -4.30
CA ASN A 138 -7.36 7.98 -4.15
C ASN A 138 -8.32 6.96 -3.51
N VAL A 139 -8.71 7.22 -2.28
CA VAL A 139 -9.52 6.30 -1.45
C VAL A 139 -11.02 6.30 -1.79
N ALA A 140 -11.47 7.22 -2.65
CA ALA A 140 -12.84 7.23 -3.15
C ALA A 140 -13.03 6.37 -4.41
N LEU A 141 -11.94 5.85 -4.99
CA LEU A 141 -12.02 5.01 -6.18
C LEU A 141 -12.25 3.54 -5.82
N PRO A 142 -13.31 2.89 -6.34
CA PRO A 142 -13.48 1.45 -6.16
C PRO A 142 -12.32 0.62 -6.74
N SER A 143 -11.59 1.17 -7.71
CA SER A 143 -10.40 0.55 -8.30
C SER A 143 -9.23 0.43 -7.31
N THR A 144 -9.11 1.32 -6.35
CA THR A 144 -8.12 1.24 -5.26
C THR A 144 -8.32 -0.04 -4.44
N TYR A 145 -9.54 -0.34 -4.06
CA TYR A 145 -9.85 -1.56 -3.30
C TYR A 145 -9.71 -2.82 -4.13
N ARG A 146 -10.07 -2.78 -5.44
CA ARG A 146 -9.83 -3.91 -6.35
C ARG A 146 -8.34 -4.20 -6.52
N PHE A 147 -7.52 -3.17 -6.62
CA PHE A 147 -6.06 -3.30 -6.67
C PHE A 147 -5.53 -3.98 -5.41
N MET A 148 -5.88 -3.46 -4.23
CA MET A 148 -5.45 -4.03 -2.95
C MET A 148 -5.94 -5.46 -2.77
N GLU A 149 -7.20 -5.75 -3.08
CA GLU A 149 -7.76 -7.10 -3.02
C GLU A 149 -7.02 -8.07 -3.96
N LYS A 150 -6.69 -7.64 -5.19
CA LYS A 150 -5.90 -8.44 -6.13
C LYS A 150 -4.52 -8.76 -5.57
N VAL A 151 -3.81 -7.78 -5.04
CA VAL A 151 -2.49 -7.99 -4.42
C VAL A 151 -2.58 -8.96 -3.23
N ILE A 152 -3.56 -8.77 -2.35
CA ILE A 152 -3.79 -9.64 -1.18
C ILE A 152 -4.09 -11.08 -1.60
N GLN A 153 -4.92 -11.27 -2.63
CA GLN A 153 -5.25 -12.60 -3.16
C GLN A 153 -4.03 -13.32 -3.73
N GLU A 154 -3.18 -12.61 -4.47
CA GLU A 154 -1.94 -13.21 -5.01
C GLU A 154 -0.94 -13.54 -3.90
N LEU A 155 -0.78 -12.68 -2.90
CA LEU A 155 0.01 -13.00 -1.71
C LEU A 155 -0.51 -14.27 -1.03
N ASN A 156 -1.82 -14.36 -0.80
CA ASN A 156 -2.42 -15.54 -0.18
C ASN A 156 -2.19 -16.81 -1.02
N ALA A 157 -2.29 -16.71 -2.34
CA ALA A 157 -1.99 -17.82 -3.24
C ALA A 157 -0.53 -18.28 -3.16
N MET A 158 0.44 -17.34 -3.07
CA MET A 158 1.86 -17.67 -2.90
C MET A 158 2.13 -18.40 -1.58
N TYR A 159 1.49 -17.96 -0.47
CA TYR A 159 1.59 -18.65 0.81
C TYR A 159 1.00 -20.07 0.75
N GLN A 160 -0.18 -20.23 0.15
CA GLN A 160 -0.82 -21.55 -0.02
C GLN A 160 0.05 -22.50 -0.84
N GLU A 161 0.66 -22.01 -1.92
CA GLU A 161 1.59 -22.82 -2.75
C GLU A 161 2.88 -23.17 -2.00
N ALA A 162 3.33 -22.31 -1.11
CA ALA A 162 4.42 -22.62 -0.18
C ALA A 162 4.02 -23.66 0.92
N GLY A 163 2.75 -24.06 0.99
CA GLY A 163 2.22 -24.93 2.07
C GLY A 163 2.04 -24.19 3.40
N LEU A 164 1.90 -22.88 3.36
CA LEU A 164 1.79 -22.00 4.53
C LEU A 164 0.45 -21.26 4.53
N SER A 165 0.11 -20.68 5.68
CA SER A 165 -1.06 -19.81 5.81
C SER A 165 -0.62 -18.37 5.98
N LEU A 166 -1.09 -17.50 5.11
CA LEU A 166 -1.02 -16.06 5.31
C LEU A 166 -2.01 -15.70 6.43
N TYR A 167 -1.54 -14.99 7.44
CA TYR A 167 -2.38 -14.58 8.57
C TYR A 167 -2.73 -13.09 8.51
N THR A 168 -1.78 -12.28 8.09
CA THR A 168 -1.92 -10.84 8.03
C THR A 168 -1.07 -10.26 6.89
N VAL A 169 -1.53 -9.15 6.34
CA VAL A 169 -0.73 -8.24 5.53
C VAL A 169 -0.64 -6.93 6.29
N HIS A 170 0.56 -6.38 6.37
CA HIS A 170 0.76 -5.03 6.90
C HIS A 170 0.43 -4.03 5.79
N LEU A 171 -0.50 -3.11 6.08
CA LEU A 171 -1.07 -2.19 5.08
C LEU A 171 -0.37 -0.82 5.05
N GLY A 172 0.71 -0.65 5.83
CA GLY A 172 1.34 0.64 6.03
C GLY A 172 0.47 1.57 6.87
N GLY A 173 -0.05 2.62 6.25
CA GLY A 173 -1.01 3.56 6.83
C GLY A 173 -0.39 4.84 7.36
N ASP A 174 0.93 4.91 7.41
CA ASP A 174 1.70 6.02 7.96
C ASP A 174 1.78 7.21 7.02
N GLU A 175 2.13 8.32 7.61
CA GLU A 175 2.60 9.55 6.98
C GLU A 175 1.72 10.10 5.85
N VAL A 176 0.41 9.84 5.85
CA VAL A 176 -0.53 10.42 4.87
C VAL A 176 -0.51 11.94 5.00
N PRO A 177 -0.07 12.68 3.95
CA PRO A 177 0.16 14.11 4.07
C PRO A 177 -1.12 14.93 4.25
N ARG A 178 -1.03 16.04 4.96
CA ARG A 178 -2.11 17.02 4.96
C ARG A 178 -2.26 17.66 3.58
N GLY A 179 -3.50 17.88 3.16
CA GLY A 179 -3.81 18.46 1.85
C GLY A 179 -4.16 17.43 0.78
N VAL A 180 -3.88 16.14 1.03
CA VAL A 180 -4.30 15.05 0.16
C VAL A 180 -5.84 14.99 0.07
N TRP A 181 -6.39 14.56 -1.09
CA TRP A 181 -7.82 14.39 -1.40
C TRP A 181 -8.67 15.67 -1.37
N MET A 182 -8.13 16.80 -0.96
CA MET A 182 -8.87 18.06 -0.85
C MET A 182 -9.35 18.60 -2.22
N GLY A 183 -8.59 18.35 -3.27
CA GLY A 183 -8.87 18.76 -4.64
C GLY A 183 -9.50 17.66 -5.50
N SER A 184 -9.73 16.46 -4.95
CA SER A 184 -10.31 15.33 -5.67
C SER A 184 -11.85 15.43 -5.70
N PRO A 185 -12.47 15.57 -6.89
CA PRO A 185 -13.93 15.52 -7.05
C PRO A 185 -14.56 14.27 -6.43
N LYS A 186 -13.95 13.09 -6.64
CA LYS A 186 -14.47 11.83 -6.09
C LYS A 186 -14.41 11.76 -4.57
N CYS A 187 -13.32 12.23 -3.97
CA CYS A 187 -13.23 12.31 -2.51
C CYS A 187 -14.24 13.32 -1.92
N GLN A 188 -14.44 14.45 -2.60
CA GLN A 188 -15.45 15.42 -2.17
C GLN A 188 -16.88 14.88 -2.28
N GLU A 189 -17.18 14.10 -3.32
CA GLU A 189 -18.46 13.41 -3.47
C GLU A 189 -18.67 12.39 -2.34
N LEU A 190 -17.68 11.53 -2.10
CA LEU A 190 -17.69 10.56 -1.00
C LEU A 190 -17.88 11.23 0.35
N MET A 191 -17.13 12.29 0.65
CA MET A 191 -17.25 13.01 1.92
C MET A 191 -18.67 13.54 2.16
N LYS A 192 -19.34 14.05 1.12
CA LYS A 192 -20.74 14.50 1.21
C LYS A 192 -21.68 13.33 1.49
N GLU A 193 -21.46 12.20 0.83
CA GLU A 193 -22.27 10.99 0.96
C GLU A 193 -22.22 10.42 2.38
N ILE A 194 -21.01 10.34 2.95
CA ILE A 194 -20.81 9.76 4.30
C ILE A 194 -20.85 10.82 5.43
N GLY A 195 -21.10 12.09 5.11
CA GLY A 195 -21.19 13.17 6.10
C GLY A 195 -19.87 13.60 6.72
N MET A 196 -18.74 13.30 6.07
CA MET A 196 -17.41 13.65 6.54
C MET A 196 -17.03 15.07 6.14
N THR A 197 -16.39 15.82 7.04
CA THR A 197 -16.10 17.25 6.82
C THR A 197 -14.63 17.57 6.56
N LYS A 198 -13.72 16.65 6.89
CA LYS A 198 -12.28 16.83 6.70
C LYS A 198 -11.74 15.73 5.82
N ALA A 199 -11.04 16.10 4.75
CA ALA A 199 -10.46 15.12 3.81
C ALA A 199 -9.46 14.17 4.49
N HIS A 200 -8.71 14.64 5.47
CA HIS A 200 -7.76 13.77 6.20
C HIS A 200 -8.46 12.62 6.96
N ASP A 201 -9.70 12.81 7.38
CA ASP A 201 -10.48 11.77 8.07
C ASP A 201 -10.86 10.61 7.11
N LEU A 202 -10.66 10.76 5.79
CA LEU A 202 -10.81 9.67 4.82
C LEU A 202 -9.78 8.54 5.03
N SER A 203 -8.72 8.74 5.81
CA SER A 203 -7.83 7.66 6.25
C SER A 203 -8.58 6.63 7.10
N GLU A 204 -9.51 7.08 7.97
CA GLU A 204 -10.41 6.20 8.72
C GLU A 204 -11.32 5.40 7.78
N TYR A 205 -11.93 6.06 6.80
CA TYR A 205 -12.74 5.39 5.79
C TYR A 205 -11.92 4.33 5.05
N PHE A 206 -10.70 4.67 4.62
CA PHE A 206 -9.84 3.73 3.90
C PHE A 206 -9.53 2.48 4.72
N ILE A 207 -9.06 2.64 5.96
CA ILE A 207 -8.69 1.48 6.78
C ILE A 207 -9.90 0.62 7.15
N THR A 208 -11.09 1.20 7.34
CA THR A 208 -12.31 0.42 7.58
C THR A 208 -12.71 -0.39 6.35
N GLN A 209 -12.62 0.17 5.13
CA GLN A 209 -12.85 -0.57 3.90
C GLN A 209 -11.79 -1.67 3.69
N MET A 210 -10.53 -1.39 3.99
CA MET A 210 -9.47 -2.40 3.88
C MET A 210 -9.64 -3.53 4.89
N ALA A 211 -10.09 -3.25 6.10
CA ALA A 211 -10.42 -4.27 7.08
C ALA A 211 -11.50 -5.23 6.55
N ASP A 212 -12.52 -4.72 5.85
CA ASP A 212 -13.54 -5.54 5.21
C ASP A 212 -12.97 -6.38 4.06
N VAL A 213 -12.08 -5.81 3.24
CA VAL A 213 -11.37 -6.55 2.18
C VAL A 213 -10.54 -7.69 2.79
N MET A 214 -9.78 -7.41 3.87
CA MET A 214 -9.01 -8.44 4.57
C MET A 214 -9.90 -9.55 5.13
N GLN A 215 -10.99 -9.19 5.78
CA GLN A 215 -11.95 -10.15 6.36
C GLN A 215 -12.58 -11.05 5.30
N LYS A 216 -12.99 -10.51 4.15
CA LYS A 216 -13.51 -11.30 3.01
C LYS A 216 -12.51 -12.35 2.53
N ASN A 217 -11.22 -12.06 2.62
CA ASN A 217 -10.14 -12.97 2.24
C ASN A 217 -9.68 -13.88 3.40
N GLY A 218 -10.39 -13.88 4.55
CA GLY A 218 -10.06 -14.71 5.71
C GLY A 218 -8.81 -14.26 6.47
N LEU A 219 -8.42 -13.00 6.31
CA LEU A 219 -7.18 -12.43 6.86
C LEU A 219 -7.50 -11.34 7.90
N LYS A 220 -6.51 -11.04 8.71
CA LYS A 220 -6.46 -9.84 9.55
C LYS A 220 -5.49 -8.82 8.96
N PHE A 221 -5.71 -7.55 9.21
CA PHE A 221 -4.76 -6.51 8.83
C PHE A 221 -3.74 -6.23 9.96
N SER A 222 -2.58 -5.74 9.58
CA SER A 222 -1.64 -5.02 10.43
C SER A 222 -1.33 -3.66 9.81
N GLY A 223 -0.73 -2.76 10.54
CA GLY A 223 -0.32 -1.46 10.01
C GLY A 223 0.49 -0.69 11.05
N TRP A 224 1.02 0.45 10.63
CA TRP A 224 1.67 1.39 11.52
C TRP A 224 0.64 2.01 12.47
N GLN A 225 1.08 2.71 13.50
CA GLN A 225 0.23 3.28 14.55
C GLN A 225 -0.96 4.11 14.02
N GLU A 226 -0.81 4.71 12.85
CA GLU A 226 -1.82 5.56 12.22
C GLU A 226 -3.10 4.81 11.85
N VAL A 227 -3.04 3.49 11.65
CA VAL A 227 -4.24 2.67 11.41
C VAL A 227 -5.12 2.50 12.65
N ALA A 228 -4.66 2.97 13.81
CA ALA A 228 -5.35 2.85 15.10
C ALA A 228 -5.43 4.17 15.86
N LEU A 229 -5.03 5.30 15.27
CA LEU A 229 -5.00 6.59 15.92
C LEU A 229 -5.90 7.61 15.24
N GLY A 230 -6.55 8.45 16.04
CA GLY A 230 -7.35 9.56 15.54
C GLY A 230 -8.68 9.16 14.91
N HIS A 231 -9.14 7.93 15.15
CA HIS A 231 -10.39 7.38 14.64
C HIS A 231 -11.57 7.61 15.59
N THR A 232 -12.78 7.51 15.05
CA THR A 232 -14.01 7.51 15.83
C THR A 232 -14.15 6.22 16.65
N GLU A 233 -14.97 6.25 17.71
CA GLU A 233 -15.22 5.02 18.50
C GLU A 233 -15.91 3.93 17.68
N GLU A 234 -16.75 4.31 16.72
CA GLU A 234 -17.39 3.38 15.78
C GLU A 234 -16.33 2.64 14.94
N ALA A 235 -15.35 3.37 14.39
CA ALA A 235 -14.26 2.77 13.65
C ALA A 235 -13.39 1.87 14.55
N HIS A 236 -13.08 2.29 15.77
CA HIS A 236 -12.35 1.45 16.72
C HIS A 236 -13.08 0.13 17.03
N GLN A 237 -14.41 0.16 17.18
CA GLN A 237 -15.21 -1.05 17.43
C GLN A 237 -15.12 -2.05 16.27
N GLN A 238 -15.07 -1.56 15.02
CA GLN A 238 -14.91 -2.39 13.84
C GLN A 238 -13.47 -2.92 13.73
N LEU A 239 -12.48 -2.05 13.88
CA LEU A 239 -11.09 -2.35 13.53
C LEU A 239 -10.35 -3.22 14.54
N ARG A 240 -10.53 -2.97 15.85
CA ARG A 240 -9.75 -3.65 16.92
C ARG A 240 -9.89 -5.18 16.90
N GLY A 241 -11.05 -5.71 16.50
CA GLY A 241 -11.27 -7.16 16.37
C GLY A 241 -10.65 -7.78 15.12
N GLN A 242 -10.36 -6.96 14.12
CA GLN A 242 -9.80 -7.36 12.82
C GLN A 242 -8.30 -7.11 12.71
N ALA A 243 -7.70 -6.35 13.61
CA ALA A 243 -6.27 -6.11 13.65
C ALA A 243 -5.50 -7.36 14.14
N ALA A 244 -4.42 -7.70 13.44
CA ALA A 244 -3.45 -8.71 13.86
C ALA A 244 -2.33 -8.10 14.70
N GLY A 245 -1.99 -6.84 14.48
CA GLY A 245 -1.00 -6.07 15.20
C GLY A 245 -0.90 -4.65 14.69
N VAL A 246 -0.68 -3.72 15.61
CA VAL A 246 -0.39 -2.32 15.29
C VAL A 246 1.05 -2.04 15.71
N TYR A 247 1.86 -1.60 14.77
CA TYR A 247 3.29 -1.37 14.98
C TYR A 247 3.53 0.10 15.30
N CYS A 248 3.85 0.39 16.56
CA CYS A 248 4.12 1.74 17.02
C CYS A 248 5.59 2.08 16.77
N TRP A 249 5.85 2.99 15.83
CA TRP A 249 7.18 3.38 15.39
C TRP A 249 7.65 4.72 16.00
N ASN A 250 6.71 5.62 16.33
CA ASN A 250 7.06 6.92 16.87
C ASN A 250 7.34 6.80 18.38
N THR A 251 8.61 6.67 18.70
CA THR A 251 9.12 6.52 20.08
C THR A 251 9.94 7.72 20.54
N VAL A 252 9.87 8.86 19.83
CA VAL A 252 10.58 10.07 20.24
C VAL A 252 10.00 10.63 21.55
N PRO A 253 10.78 11.35 22.37
CA PRO A 253 10.29 11.98 23.60
C PRO A 253 9.03 12.82 23.34
N GLY A 254 7.97 12.57 24.10
CA GLY A 254 6.64 13.17 23.94
C GLY A 254 5.67 12.38 23.06
N SER A 255 6.09 11.26 22.45
CA SER A 255 5.24 10.33 21.70
C SER A 255 5.19 8.93 22.32
N ASP A 256 5.80 8.71 23.45
CA ASP A 256 5.82 7.47 24.22
C ASP A 256 4.44 7.03 24.72
N GLU A 257 3.46 7.94 24.76
CA GLU A 257 2.07 7.61 25.07
C GLU A 257 1.35 6.84 23.94
N VAL A 258 1.83 6.88 22.70
CA VAL A 258 1.18 6.28 21.52
C VAL A 258 0.95 4.78 21.70
N VAL A 259 1.95 4.06 22.20
CA VAL A 259 1.83 2.61 22.49
C VAL A 259 0.71 2.33 23.48
N TYR A 260 0.63 3.11 24.56
CA TYR A 260 -0.40 2.97 25.58
C TYR A 260 -1.79 3.35 25.06
N GLN A 261 -1.89 4.40 24.26
CA GLN A 261 -3.15 4.80 23.62
C GLN A 261 -3.66 3.69 22.69
N THR A 262 -2.80 3.14 21.84
CA THR A 262 -3.13 2.04 20.94
C THR A 262 -3.61 0.80 21.73
N ALA A 263 -2.87 0.40 22.76
CA ALA A 263 -3.24 -0.74 23.60
C ALA A 263 -4.56 -0.49 24.37
N ASN A 264 -4.75 0.72 24.92
CA ASN A 264 -5.97 1.10 25.62
C ASN A 264 -7.21 1.15 24.72
N ASN A 265 -7.04 1.44 23.44
CA ASN A 265 -8.09 1.34 22.42
C ASN A 265 -8.40 -0.12 22.02
N GLY A 266 -7.69 -1.10 22.62
CA GLY A 266 -7.95 -2.53 22.45
C GLY A 266 -7.28 -3.19 21.25
N TYR A 267 -6.27 -2.54 20.66
CA TYR A 267 -5.48 -3.14 19.59
C TYR A 267 -4.33 -4.00 20.14
N PRO A 268 -3.96 -5.10 19.45
CA PRO A 268 -2.70 -5.79 19.69
C PRO A 268 -1.53 -4.88 19.27
N VAL A 269 -0.53 -4.72 20.14
CA VAL A 269 0.65 -3.88 19.89
C VAL A 269 1.91 -4.73 19.86
#